data_d186eb129d6d43ac2662fba11c178705
#
_entry.id   d186eb129d6d43ac2662fba11c178705
#
_cell.length_a   1.000
_cell.length_b   1.000
_cell.length_c   1.000
_cell.angle_alpha   90.00
_cell.angle_beta   90.00
_cell.angle_gamma   90.00
#
_symmetry.space_group_name_H-M   'P 1'
#
loop_
_entity.id
_entity.type
_entity.pdbx_description
1 polymer ?
#
loop_
_entity_poly.entity_id
_entity_poly.type
_entity_poly.pdbx_seq_one_letter_code
_entity_poly.pdbx_strand_id
1 'polypeptide(L)'
;NNSDIHTWQGEANLFHTFHDESTLDVKAYYFYSERGLPGAVILYNPKAEERLWDENFFTQARYKKTFSPKWTLQAQAKFNHSWNKYEDTDVKYENGKQTDITRQAEYYLSAAVLYQPVNGQELSLAQDGFINTLHTNINDSPNPVRYSSLTALNARYQWGRIKLSGTLVGTFITEEVKAGNTPDDRKRLSPTLSVSIQPWKEEQLYVRAMYKNTFRVPTFNDLYYLRIGN
;
A
#
# COMPACT_ATOMS: atom_id res chain seq x y z
N ASN A 1 6.23 -9.30 34.83
CA ASN A 1 6.20 -8.15 33.92
C ASN A 1 6.25 -8.70 32.48
N ASN A 2 5.11 -8.83 31.85
CA ASN A 2 4.95 -9.42 30.52
C ASN A 2 5.28 -8.35 29.45
N SER A 3 6.57 -8.01 29.27
CA SER A 3 7.04 -6.95 28.37
C SER A 3 8.30 -7.34 27.59
N ASP A 4 8.57 -8.63 27.48
CA ASP A 4 9.64 -9.16 26.65
C ASP A 4 9.31 -9.04 25.17
N ILE A 5 10.35 -8.89 24.34
CA ILE A 5 10.23 -8.83 22.89
C ILE A 5 11.39 -9.58 22.21
N HIS A 6 11.04 -10.40 21.24
CA HIS A 6 11.99 -11.06 20.33
C HIS A 6 11.65 -10.69 18.90
N THR A 7 12.64 -10.21 18.14
CA THR A 7 12.42 -9.76 16.77
C THR A 7 13.50 -10.33 15.85
N TRP A 8 13.07 -10.77 14.68
CA TRP A 8 13.92 -11.23 13.59
C TRP A 8 13.55 -10.47 12.32
N GLN A 9 14.57 -10.03 11.59
CA GLN A 9 14.35 -9.42 10.28
C GLN A 9 15.49 -9.79 9.33
N GLY A 10 15.15 -9.92 8.06
CA GLY A 10 16.09 -10.18 7.00
C GLY A 10 15.67 -9.50 5.70
N GLU A 11 16.65 -9.07 4.93
CA GLU A 11 16.43 -8.41 3.65
C GLU A 11 17.45 -8.90 2.63
N ALA A 12 16.98 -9.12 1.41
CA ALA A 12 17.82 -9.42 0.26
C ALA A 12 17.42 -8.54 -0.92
N ASN A 13 18.43 -7.98 -1.60
CA ASN A 13 18.25 -7.14 -2.77
C ASN A 13 19.12 -7.66 -3.92
N LEU A 14 18.52 -7.77 -5.12
CA LEU A 14 19.18 -8.10 -6.36
C LEU A 14 18.99 -6.96 -7.35
N PHE A 15 20.07 -6.47 -7.93
CA PHE A 15 20.04 -5.47 -8.99
C PHE A 15 20.75 -6.05 -10.21
N HIS A 16 20.07 -6.08 -11.33
CA HIS A 16 20.61 -6.61 -12.57
C HIS A 16 20.39 -5.65 -13.73
N THR A 17 21.44 -5.40 -14.50
CA THR A 17 21.37 -4.65 -15.76
C THR A 17 21.67 -5.61 -16.89
N PHE A 18 20.71 -5.73 -17.83
CA PHE A 18 20.85 -6.57 -19.01
C PHE A 18 21.71 -5.91 -20.08
N HIS A 19 22.12 -6.66 -21.10
CA HIS A 19 22.91 -6.17 -22.22
C HIS A 19 22.23 -5.06 -23.03
N ASP A 20 20.89 -5.02 -23.01
CA ASP A 20 20.05 -4.02 -23.67
C ASP A 20 19.73 -2.82 -22.77
N GLU A 21 20.54 -2.62 -21.74
CA GLU A 21 20.41 -1.55 -20.72
C GLU A 21 19.09 -1.57 -19.93
N SER A 22 18.26 -2.60 -20.09
CA SER A 22 17.11 -2.78 -19.21
C SER A 22 17.57 -3.20 -17.80
N THR A 23 16.80 -2.83 -16.79
CA THR A 23 17.15 -3.12 -15.40
C THR A 23 16.06 -3.94 -14.73
N LEU A 24 16.47 -4.84 -13.86
CA LEU A 24 15.61 -5.62 -12.98
C LEU A 24 16.11 -5.45 -11.54
N ASP A 25 15.26 -4.92 -10.68
CA ASP A 25 15.49 -4.82 -9.26
C ASP A 25 14.51 -5.77 -8.55
N VAL A 26 15.02 -6.64 -7.70
CA VAL A 26 14.21 -7.56 -6.89
C VAL A 26 14.57 -7.38 -5.42
N LYS A 27 13.56 -7.29 -4.58
CA LYS A 27 13.71 -7.21 -3.12
C LYS A 27 12.86 -8.28 -2.47
N ALA A 28 13.42 -8.94 -1.45
CA ALA A 28 12.69 -9.79 -0.52
C ALA A 28 12.95 -9.32 0.90
N TYR A 29 11.94 -9.33 1.73
CA TYR A 29 12.02 -8.94 3.13
C TYR A 29 11.18 -9.87 3.99
N TYR A 30 11.72 -10.22 5.15
CA TYR A 30 11.04 -10.99 6.18
C TYR A 30 11.19 -10.31 7.53
N PHE A 31 10.10 -10.28 8.29
CA PHE A 31 10.04 -9.78 9.65
C PHE A 31 9.21 -10.74 10.51
N TYR A 32 9.69 -11.01 11.70
CA TYR A 32 8.98 -11.74 12.74
C TYR A 32 9.20 -11.03 14.08
N SER A 33 8.14 -10.91 14.86
CA SER A 33 8.20 -10.40 16.23
C SER A 33 7.26 -11.20 17.13
N GLU A 34 7.74 -11.53 18.32
CA GLU A 34 6.96 -12.05 19.44
C GLU A 34 7.15 -11.11 20.62
N ARG A 35 6.05 -10.69 21.24
CA ARG A 35 6.10 -9.82 22.41
C ARG A 35 5.02 -10.11 23.42
N GLY A 36 5.36 -9.94 24.70
CA GLY A 36 4.40 -9.84 25.78
C GLY A 36 3.71 -8.47 25.80
N LEU A 37 2.44 -8.44 26.16
CA LEU A 37 1.67 -7.20 26.34
C LEU A 37 1.44 -7.00 27.84
N PRO A 38 2.04 -5.97 28.45
CA PRO A 38 1.79 -5.67 29.87
C PRO A 38 0.35 -5.19 30.05
N GLY A 39 -0.29 -5.62 31.13
CA GLY A 39 -1.63 -5.20 31.49
C GLY A 39 -1.73 -3.67 31.70
N ALA A 40 -2.96 -3.15 31.70
CA ALA A 40 -3.22 -1.73 31.85
C ALA A 40 -2.66 -1.17 33.15
N VAL A 41 -1.92 -0.06 33.08
CA VAL A 41 -1.27 0.58 34.24
C VAL A 41 -2.28 1.07 35.30
N ILE A 42 -3.49 1.47 34.86
CA ILE A 42 -4.56 1.99 35.72
C ILE A 42 -5.28 0.88 36.48
N LEU A 43 -5.38 -0.31 35.87
CA LEU A 43 -5.95 -1.52 36.45
C LEU A 43 -4.83 -2.55 36.54
N TYR A 44 -3.85 -2.30 37.42
CA TYR A 44 -2.67 -3.12 37.56
C TYR A 44 -3.02 -4.62 37.59
N ASN A 45 -2.77 -5.33 36.50
CA ASN A 45 -2.91 -6.77 36.41
C ASN A 45 -1.51 -7.40 36.42
N PRO A 46 -1.02 -7.87 37.58
CA PRO A 46 0.31 -8.48 37.69
C PRO A 46 0.37 -9.86 36.98
N LYS A 47 -0.77 -10.40 36.58
CA LYS A 47 -0.93 -11.70 35.91
C LYS A 47 -1.25 -11.59 34.43
N ALA A 48 -1.01 -10.42 33.80
CA ALA A 48 -1.19 -10.27 32.37
C ALA A 48 -0.24 -11.23 31.63
N GLU A 49 -0.81 -12.16 30.85
CA GLU A 49 -0.10 -13.17 30.08
C GLU A 49 -0.39 -13.00 28.57
N GLU A 50 -0.92 -11.85 28.19
CA GLU A 50 -1.25 -11.54 26.80
C GLU A 50 0.01 -11.52 25.92
N ARG A 51 -0.05 -12.17 24.78
CA ARG A 51 1.07 -12.23 23.82
C ARG A 51 0.61 -11.87 22.40
N LEU A 52 1.51 -11.24 21.67
CA LEU A 52 1.30 -10.85 20.28
C LEU A 52 2.47 -11.34 19.43
N TRP A 53 2.12 -11.99 18.34
CA TRP A 53 3.06 -12.40 17.29
C TRP A 53 2.72 -11.67 16.00
N ASP A 54 3.72 -11.11 15.37
CA ASP A 54 3.63 -10.45 14.06
C ASP A 54 4.61 -11.10 13.10
N GLU A 55 4.14 -11.43 11.92
CA GLU A 55 4.97 -11.91 10.82
C GLU A 55 4.63 -11.12 9.55
N ASN A 56 5.64 -10.70 8.84
CA ASN A 56 5.48 -10.05 7.56
C ASN A 56 6.53 -10.56 6.57
N PHE A 57 6.09 -10.97 5.41
CA PHE A 57 6.92 -11.29 4.27
C PHE A 57 6.49 -10.49 3.07
N PHE A 58 7.41 -9.83 2.38
CA PHE A 58 7.11 -9.30 1.08
C PHE A 58 8.26 -9.55 0.08
N THR A 59 7.88 -9.65 -1.16
CA THR A 59 8.78 -9.60 -2.30
C THR A 59 8.24 -8.62 -3.33
N GLN A 60 9.14 -7.91 -3.99
CA GLN A 60 8.81 -7.00 -5.08
C GLN A 60 9.85 -7.09 -6.17
N ALA A 61 9.40 -6.87 -7.41
CA ALA A 61 10.24 -6.78 -8.57
C ALA A 61 9.88 -5.52 -9.36
N ARG A 62 10.89 -4.84 -9.89
CA ARG A 62 10.74 -3.70 -10.79
C ARG A 62 11.59 -3.94 -12.02
N TYR A 63 10.97 -3.93 -13.18
CA TYR A 63 11.62 -3.96 -14.47
C TYR A 63 11.46 -2.61 -15.16
N LYS A 64 12.54 -2.09 -15.75
CA LYS A 64 12.53 -0.85 -16.52
C LYS A 64 13.29 -1.06 -17.81
N LYS A 65 12.70 -0.62 -18.93
CA LYS A 65 13.32 -0.65 -20.26
C LYS A 65 13.07 0.65 -20.99
N THR A 66 14.15 1.24 -21.48
CA THR A 66 14.10 2.38 -22.40
C THR A 66 14.30 1.87 -23.83
N PHE A 67 13.23 1.86 -24.62
CA PHE A 67 13.26 1.37 -26.01
C PHE A 67 13.90 2.39 -26.97
N SER A 68 13.77 3.66 -26.62
CA SER A 68 14.36 4.79 -27.37
C SER A 68 14.40 6.01 -26.46
N PRO A 69 15.07 7.11 -26.85
CA PRO A 69 15.06 8.35 -26.10
C PRO A 69 13.65 8.89 -25.79
N LYS A 70 12.63 8.41 -26.50
CA LYS A 70 11.24 8.85 -26.33
C LYS A 70 10.36 7.90 -25.53
N TRP A 71 10.72 6.62 -25.44
CA TRP A 71 9.83 5.60 -24.89
C TRP A 71 10.49 4.81 -23.77
N THR A 72 9.88 4.81 -22.60
CA THR A 72 10.29 3.98 -21.46
C THR A 72 9.10 3.19 -20.95
N LEU A 73 9.31 1.90 -20.69
CA LEU A 73 8.38 1.02 -20.00
C LEU A 73 8.90 0.76 -18.59
N GLN A 74 8.01 0.76 -17.62
CA GLN A 74 8.26 0.26 -16.27
C GLN A 74 7.15 -0.71 -15.90
N ALA A 75 7.53 -1.88 -15.41
CA ALA A 75 6.61 -2.85 -14.84
C ALA A 75 7.03 -3.17 -13.41
N GLN A 76 6.04 -3.40 -12.53
CA GLN A 76 6.28 -3.72 -11.14
C GLN A 76 5.33 -4.83 -10.70
N ALA A 77 5.83 -5.70 -9.84
CA ALA A 77 5.02 -6.71 -9.16
C ALA A 77 5.42 -6.72 -7.69
N LYS A 78 4.43 -6.91 -6.80
CA LYS A 78 4.66 -7.08 -5.36
C LYS A 78 3.72 -8.14 -4.82
N PHE A 79 4.23 -8.97 -3.96
CA PHE A 79 3.46 -9.81 -3.06
C PHE A 79 3.80 -9.44 -1.62
N ASN A 80 2.79 -9.24 -0.79
CA ASN A 80 2.96 -9.03 0.64
C ASN A 80 2.02 -9.98 1.40
N HIS A 81 2.54 -10.62 2.42
CA HIS A 81 1.78 -11.46 3.34
C HIS A 81 2.10 -11.02 4.77
N SER A 82 1.06 -10.79 5.56
CA SER A 82 1.18 -10.55 6.99
C SER A 82 0.32 -11.54 7.76
N TRP A 83 0.85 -12.01 8.87
CA TRP A 83 0.18 -12.82 9.83
C TRP A 83 0.34 -12.21 11.22
N ASN A 84 -0.75 -12.15 11.95
CA ASN A 84 -0.80 -11.64 13.31
C ASN A 84 -1.56 -12.63 14.17
N LYS A 85 -1.03 -12.95 15.35
CA LYS A 85 -1.70 -13.76 16.36
C LYS A 85 -1.67 -13.02 17.68
N TYR A 86 -2.84 -12.80 18.24
CA TYR A 86 -3.03 -12.35 19.62
C TYR A 86 -3.52 -13.52 20.46
N GLU A 87 -2.98 -13.67 21.66
CA GLU A 87 -3.36 -14.70 22.61
C GLU A 87 -3.49 -14.08 24.02
N ASP A 88 -4.61 -14.37 24.69
CA ASP A 88 -4.88 -14.01 26.06
C ASP A 88 -5.34 -15.25 26.82
N THR A 89 -4.63 -15.62 27.90
CA THR A 89 -4.88 -16.81 28.72
C THR A 89 -5.62 -16.46 30.01
N ASP A 90 -6.54 -15.50 29.97
CA ASP A 90 -7.36 -15.14 31.12
C ASP A 90 -8.49 -16.14 31.35
N VAL A 91 -8.73 -16.46 32.63
CA VAL A 91 -9.81 -17.37 33.08
C VAL A 91 -11.24 -16.85 32.76
N LYS A 92 -11.37 -15.59 32.37
CA LYS A 92 -12.65 -14.99 31.93
C LYS A 92 -13.20 -15.61 30.65
N TYR A 93 -12.36 -16.31 29.87
CA TYR A 93 -12.76 -16.96 28.62
C TYR A 93 -13.28 -18.38 28.88
N GLU A 94 -14.31 -18.81 28.16
CA GLU A 94 -15.01 -20.09 28.32
C GLU A 94 -14.04 -21.29 28.26
N ASN A 95 -13.00 -21.22 27.45
CA ASN A 95 -11.93 -22.24 27.34
C ASN A 95 -10.63 -21.82 28.06
N GLY A 96 -10.66 -20.84 28.97
CA GLY A 96 -9.48 -20.31 29.63
C GLY A 96 -8.48 -19.62 28.69
N LYS A 97 -8.86 -19.36 27.44
CA LYS A 97 -7.97 -18.78 26.43
C LYS A 97 -8.74 -18.18 25.27
N GLN A 98 -8.34 -16.99 24.86
CA GLN A 98 -8.72 -16.38 23.58
C GLN A 98 -7.54 -16.40 22.62
N THR A 99 -7.79 -16.74 21.36
CA THR A 99 -6.77 -16.70 20.30
C THR A 99 -7.36 -16.08 19.06
N ASP A 100 -6.87 -14.91 18.69
CA ASP A 100 -7.25 -14.19 17.47
C ASP A 100 -6.11 -14.28 16.46
N ILE A 101 -6.41 -14.80 15.28
CA ILE A 101 -5.43 -14.94 14.19
C ILE A 101 -5.95 -14.15 12.99
N THR A 102 -5.11 -13.26 12.48
CA THR A 102 -5.41 -12.48 11.28
C THR A 102 -4.32 -12.73 10.23
N ARG A 103 -4.75 -12.95 9.00
CA ARG A 103 -3.87 -13.09 7.83
C ARG A 103 -4.32 -12.11 6.76
N GLN A 104 -3.38 -11.40 6.20
CA GLN A 104 -3.62 -10.50 5.07
C GLN A 104 -2.64 -10.83 3.96
N ALA A 105 -3.12 -10.77 2.72
CA ALA A 105 -2.27 -10.84 1.55
C ALA A 105 -2.60 -9.71 0.58
N GLU A 106 -1.57 -9.17 -0.05
CA GLU A 106 -1.67 -8.19 -1.12
C GLU A 106 -0.88 -8.68 -2.33
N TYR A 107 -1.55 -8.75 -3.46
CA TYR A 107 -0.94 -8.94 -4.77
C TYR A 107 -1.07 -7.64 -5.54
N TYR A 108 0.03 -7.14 -6.04
CA TYR A 108 0.10 -5.90 -6.80
C TYR A 108 0.83 -6.13 -8.11
N LEU A 109 0.27 -5.59 -9.19
CA LEU A 109 0.88 -5.54 -10.50
C LEU A 109 0.68 -4.15 -11.08
N SER A 110 1.73 -3.60 -11.68
CA SER A 110 1.71 -2.30 -12.33
C SER A 110 2.46 -2.33 -13.65
N ALA A 111 1.96 -1.59 -14.63
CA ALA A 111 2.67 -1.28 -15.85
C ALA A 111 2.49 0.20 -16.18
N ALA A 112 3.58 0.88 -16.53
CA ALA A 112 3.58 2.27 -16.92
C ALA A 112 4.41 2.49 -18.18
N VAL A 113 3.87 3.27 -19.11
CA VAL A 113 4.55 3.73 -20.32
C VAL A 113 4.76 5.22 -20.23
N LEU A 114 5.98 5.66 -20.43
CA LEU A 114 6.39 7.05 -20.49
C LEU A 114 6.76 7.40 -21.92
N TYR A 115 6.19 8.49 -22.43
CA TYR A 115 6.47 9.06 -23.75
C TYR A 115 6.98 10.48 -23.64
N GLN A 116 8.18 10.74 -24.16
CA GLN A 116 8.84 12.04 -24.18
C GLN A 116 9.12 12.45 -25.61
N PRO A 117 8.14 13.06 -26.34
CA PRO A 117 8.29 13.41 -27.75
C PRO A 117 9.41 14.40 -28.02
N VAL A 118 9.56 15.40 -27.16
CA VAL A 118 10.59 16.44 -27.19
C VAL A 118 10.94 16.87 -25.77
N ASN A 119 12.04 17.58 -25.60
CA ASN A 119 12.46 18.12 -24.32
C ASN A 119 11.34 19.01 -23.72
N GLY A 120 11.05 18.78 -22.45
CA GLY A 120 10.03 19.51 -21.72
C GLY A 120 8.60 19.03 -21.91
N GLN A 121 8.38 17.98 -22.69
CA GLN A 121 7.07 17.33 -22.83
C GLN A 121 7.14 15.87 -22.38
N GLU A 122 6.19 15.47 -21.56
CA GLU A 122 6.08 14.13 -21.03
C GLU A 122 4.62 13.73 -20.95
N LEU A 123 4.31 12.55 -21.46
CA LEU A 123 3.03 11.87 -21.28
C LEU A 123 3.30 10.53 -20.64
N SER A 124 2.51 10.13 -19.66
CA SER A 124 2.59 8.78 -19.11
C SER A 124 1.20 8.20 -18.87
N LEU A 125 1.09 6.91 -19.14
CA LEU A 125 -0.06 6.10 -18.81
C LEU A 125 0.40 4.98 -17.90
N ALA A 126 -0.24 4.83 -16.75
CA ALA A 126 0.00 3.75 -15.82
C ALA A 126 -1.29 3.02 -15.49
N GLN A 127 -1.18 1.70 -15.33
CA GLN A 127 -2.25 0.84 -14.89
C GLN A 127 -1.76 0.02 -13.70
N ASP A 128 -2.47 0.13 -12.57
CA ASP A 128 -2.22 -0.62 -11.36
C ASP A 128 -3.38 -1.57 -11.07
N GLY A 129 -3.07 -2.76 -10.62
CA GLY A 129 -4.03 -3.75 -10.15
C GLY A 129 -3.63 -4.27 -8.77
N PHE A 130 -4.61 -4.38 -7.86
CA PHE A 130 -4.42 -4.93 -6.52
C PHE A 130 -5.47 -5.99 -6.23
N ILE A 131 -5.04 -7.04 -5.52
CA ILE A 131 -5.92 -7.97 -4.83
C ILE A 131 -5.50 -7.97 -3.37
N ASN A 132 -6.40 -7.58 -2.48
CA ASN A 132 -6.18 -7.58 -1.04
C ASN A 132 -7.12 -8.58 -0.38
N THR A 133 -6.61 -9.46 0.47
CA THR A 133 -7.41 -10.42 1.22
C THR A 133 -7.21 -10.22 2.71
N LEU A 134 -8.26 -10.42 3.48
CA LEU A 134 -8.23 -10.49 4.94
C LEU A 134 -8.93 -11.77 5.38
N HIS A 135 -8.23 -12.58 6.19
CA HIS A 135 -8.78 -13.76 6.85
C HIS A 135 -8.53 -13.69 8.34
N THR A 136 -9.56 -13.95 9.12
CA THR A 136 -9.44 -14.07 10.57
C THR A 136 -10.31 -15.21 11.08
N ASN A 137 -9.96 -15.77 12.25
CA ASN A 137 -10.73 -16.76 12.95
C ASN A 137 -11.81 -16.17 13.89
N ILE A 138 -11.93 -14.84 13.92
CA ILE A 138 -12.98 -14.15 14.70
C ILE A 138 -14.34 -14.53 14.09
N ASN A 139 -15.28 -14.97 14.95
CA ASN A 139 -16.63 -15.32 14.53
C ASN A 139 -17.31 -14.16 13.80
N ASP A 140 -18.14 -14.50 12.82
CA ASP A 140 -18.90 -13.53 11.99
C ASP A 140 -18.03 -12.57 11.17
N SER A 141 -16.73 -12.86 11.04
CA SER A 141 -15.85 -12.06 10.21
C SER A 141 -16.21 -12.17 8.73
N PRO A 142 -16.32 -11.04 8.02
CA PRO A 142 -16.66 -11.01 6.59
C PRO A 142 -15.56 -11.61 5.70
N ASN A 143 -14.32 -11.74 6.17
CA ASN A 143 -13.18 -12.26 5.40
C ASN A 143 -13.15 -11.71 3.96
N PRO A 144 -13.00 -10.39 3.78
CA PRO A 144 -13.16 -9.72 2.50
C PRO A 144 -12.02 -10.02 1.54
N VAL A 145 -12.36 -10.00 0.25
CA VAL A 145 -11.43 -9.90 -0.86
C VAL A 145 -11.74 -8.62 -1.62
N ARG A 146 -10.75 -7.76 -1.80
CA ARG A 146 -10.86 -6.49 -2.52
C ARG A 146 -10.05 -6.55 -3.80
N TYR A 147 -10.69 -6.20 -4.90
CA TYR A 147 -10.05 -5.97 -6.19
C TYR A 147 -10.03 -4.47 -6.46
N SER A 148 -8.87 -3.94 -6.80
CA SER A 148 -8.72 -2.51 -7.11
C SER A 148 -7.97 -2.34 -8.42
N SER A 149 -8.46 -1.44 -9.26
CA SER A 149 -7.85 -1.05 -10.52
C SER A 149 -7.71 0.47 -10.54
N LEU A 150 -6.48 0.94 -10.79
CA LEU A 150 -6.17 2.37 -10.90
C LEU A 150 -5.52 2.63 -12.25
N THR A 151 -6.13 3.52 -13.02
CA THR A 151 -5.56 4.00 -14.30
C THR A 151 -5.16 5.45 -14.12
N ALA A 152 -3.90 5.76 -14.35
CA ALA A 152 -3.38 7.12 -14.23
C ALA A 152 -2.86 7.62 -15.59
N LEU A 153 -3.40 8.74 -16.04
CA LEU A 153 -2.88 9.51 -17.18
C LEU A 153 -2.22 10.76 -16.63
N ASN A 154 -0.94 10.98 -16.98
CA ASN A 154 -0.21 12.17 -16.58
C ASN A 154 0.38 12.87 -17.81
N ALA A 155 0.31 14.19 -17.81
CA ALA A 155 0.93 15.03 -18.81
C ALA A 155 1.73 16.14 -18.13
N ARG A 156 2.96 16.37 -18.61
CA ARG A 156 3.82 17.48 -18.21
C ARG A 156 4.24 18.25 -19.44
N TYR A 157 4.21 19.55 -19.30
CA TYR A 157 4.62 20.47 -20.34
C TYR A 157 5.45 21.60 -19.75
N GLN A 158 6.63 21.82 -20.30
CA GLN A 158 7.49 22.92 -19.91
C GLN A 158 7.77 23.79 -21.13
N TRP A 159 7.37 25.04 -21.07
CA TRP A 159 7.64 26.04 -22.08
C TRP A 159 8.28 27.27 -21.46
N GLY A 160 9.58 27.44 -21.74
CA GLY A 160 10.34 28.53 -21.15
C GLY A 160 10.26 28.51 -19.62
N ARG A 161 9.59 29.49 -19.04
CA ARG A 161 9.45 29.66 -17.58
C ARG A 161 8.16 29.10 -17.00
N ILE A 162 7.34 28.49 -17.81
CA ILE A 162 6.04 27.94 -17.43
C ILE A 162 6.17 26.43 -17.40
N LYS A 163 5.79 25.82 -16.27
CA LYS A 163 5.63 24.38 -16.14
C LYS A 163 4.18 24.09 -15.83
N LEU A 164 3.57 23.24 -16.65
CA LEU A 164 2.22 22.74 -16.45
C LEU A 164 2.30 21.24 -16.17
N SER A 165 1.51 20.75 -15.25
CA SER A 165 1.29 19.32 -15.11
C SER A 165 -0.16 19.02 -14.81
N GLY A 166 -0.66 17.93 -15.41
CA GLY A 166 -1.99 17.41 -15.20
C GLY A 166 -1.91 15.91 -14.94
N THR A 167 -2.66 15.43 -13.97
CA THR A 167 -2.83 14.00 -13.70
C THR A 167 -4.31 13.70 -13.56
N LEU A 168 -4.77 12.64 -14.19
CA LEU A 168 -6.11 12.12 -14.05
C LEU A 168 -6.02 10.68 -13.60
N VAL A 169 -6.57 10.38 -12.41
CA VAL A 169 -6.61 9.02 -11.87
C VAL A 169 -8.04 8.51 -11.86
N GLY A 170 -8.29 7.44 -12.60
CA GLY A 170 -9.52 6.65 -12.51
C GLY A 170 -9.30 5.50 -11.52
N THR A 171 -10.16 5.38 -10.52
CA THR A 171 -10.13 4.30 -9.53
C THR A 171 -11.41 3.50 -9.61
N PHE A 172 -11.28 2.17 -9.70
CA PHE A 172 -12.36 1.21 -9.59
C PHE A 172 -12.04 0.22 -8.48
N ILE A 173 -13.00 -0.02 -7.58
CA ILE A 173 -12.85 -0.94 -6.45
C ILE A 173 -14.13 -1.75 -6.32
N THR A 174 -13.97 -3.07 -6.24
CA THR A 174 -15.03 -4.01 -5.89
C THR A 174 -14.57 -4.91 -4.75
N GLU A 175 -15.50 -5.36 -3.95
CA GLU A 175 -15.23 -6.22 -2.80
C GLU A 175 -16.16 -7.42 -2.81
N GLU A 176 -15.66 -8.55 -2.34
CA GLU A 176 -16.44 -9.75 -2.06
C GLU A 176 -16.26 -10.10 -0.59
N VAL A 177 -17.33 -10.48 0.09
CA VAL A 177 -17.30 -10.91 1.49
C VAL A 177 -17.93 -12.29 1.64
N LYS A 178 -17.41 -13.09 2.56
CA LYS A 178 -17.96 -14.43 2.86
C LYS A 178 -19.18 -14.37 3.78
N ALA A 179 -19.28 -13.31 4.59
CA ALA A 179 -20.38 -13.12 5.54
C ALA A 179 -20.73 -11.63 5.62
N GLY A 180 -22.01 -11.31 5.83
CA GLY A 180 -22.51 -9.95 5.92
C GLY A 180 -22.84 -9.32 4.56
N ASN A 181 -22.92 -8.01 4.52
CA ASN A 181 -23.28 -7.25 3.32
C ASN A 181 -22.02 -6.85 2.56
N THR A 182 -21.99 -7.17 1.27
CA THR A 182 -20.95 -6.69 0.36
C THR A 182 -21.11 -5.19 0.14
N PRO A 183 -20.06 -4.38 0.35
CA PRO A 183 -20.12 -2.95 0.02
C PRO A 183 -20.31 -2.70 -1.47
N ASP A 184 -20.96 -1.60 -1.82
CA ASP A 184 -21.13 -1.18 -3.21
C ASP A 184 -19.78 -0.90 -3.88
N ASP A 185 -19.71 -1.15 -5.19
CA ASP A 185 -18.59 -0.78 -6.03
C ASP A 185 -18.28 0.72 -5.95
N ARG A 186 -17.00 1.05 -5.92
CA ARG A 186 -16.55 2.44 -5.87
C ARG A 186 -15.84 2.82 -7.16
N LYS A 187 -16.36 3.86 -7.81
CA LYS A 187 -15.78 4.45 -9.02
C LYS A 187 -15.49 5.92 -8.75
N ARG A 188 -14.24 6.34 -8.95
CA ARG A 188 -13.82 7.71 -8.70
C ARG A 188 -12.87 8.19 -9.77
N LEU A 189 -13.01 9.48 -10.10
CA LEU A 189 -12.11 10.20 -10.96
C LEU A 189 -11.47 11.34 -10.15
N SER A 190 -10.15 11.36 -10.11
CA SER A 190 -9.36 12.26 -9.27
C SER A 190 -8.41 13.09 -10.12
N PRO A 191 -8.82 14.28 -10.57
CA PRO A 191 -7.97 15.20 -11.32
C PRO A 191 -7.02 15.96 -10.39
N THR A 192 -5.81 16.21 -10.89
CA THR A 192 -4.82 17.11 -10.31
C THR A 192 -4.28 17.98 -11.43
N LEU A 193 -4.24 19.29 -11.22
CA LEU A 193 -3.64 20.26 -12.15
C LEU A 193 -2.68 21.13 -11.36
N SER A 194 -1.51 21.40 -11.92
CA SER A 194 -0.59 22.37 -11.35
C SER A 194 0.06 23.23 -12.41
N VAL A 195 0.32 24.48 -12.05
CA VAL A 195 1.06 25.46 -12.83
C VAL A 195 2.16 26.04 -11.96
N SER A 196 3.36 26.18 -12.53
CA SER A 196 4.47 26.89 -11.91
C SER A 196 5.04 27.86 -12.92
N ILE A 197 5.21 29.09 -12.51
CA ILE A 197 5.71 30.19 -13.36
C ILE A 197 6.90 30.82 -12.62
N GLN A 198 7.99 31.06 -13.35
CA GLN A 198 9.11 31.90 -12.91
C GLN A 198 8.96 33.28 -13.55
N PRO A 199 8.42 34.30 -12.83
CA PRO A 199 8.12 35.61 -13.46
C PRO A 199 9.36 36.32 -14.01
N TRP A 200 10.47 36.26 -13.27
CA TRP A 200 11.75 36.90 -13.65
C TRP A 200 12.84 35.87 -13.84
N LYS A 201 13.62 36.02 -14.89
CA LYS A 201 14.68 35.06 -15.27
C LYS A 201 15.87 35.12 -14.31
N GLU A 202 16.15 36.28 -13.78
CA GLU A 202 17.31 36.57 -12.92
C GLU A 202 17.04 36.26 -11.44
N GLU A 203 15.79 36.08 -11.09
CA GLU A 203 15.31 35.85 -9.73
C GLU A 203 14.87 34.39 -9.55
N GLN A 204 15.25 33.78 -8.44
CA GLN A 204 14.80 32.41 -8.10
C GLN A 204 13.41 32.43 -7.47
N LEU A 205 12.51 33.27 -7.99
CA LEU A 205 11.12 33.35 -7.54
C LEU A 205 10.22 32.48 -8.42
N TYR A 206 9.45 31.59 -7.77
CA TYR A 206 8.47 30.73 -8.43
C TYR A 206 7.08 30.95 -7.82
N VAL A 207 6.11 31.24 -8.66
CA VAL A 207 4.68 31.25 -8.28
C VAL A 207 4.07 29.93 -8.71
N ARG A 208 3.40 29.25 -7.79
CA ARG A 208 2.78 27.94 -8.02
C ARG A 208 1.32 27.98 -7.61
N ALA A 209 0.46 27.38 -8.44
CA ALA A 209 -0.93 27.11 -8.12
C ALA A 209 -1.21 25.63 -8.39
N MET A 210 -2.06 25.02 -7.56
CA MET A 210 -2.44 23.61 -7.70
C MET A 210 -3.91 23.42 -7.33
N TYR A 211 -4.60 22.65 -8.16
CA TYR A 211 -5.90 22.07 -7.85
C TYR A 211 -5.74 20.57 -7.73
N LYS A 212 -6.28 19.97 -6.67
CA LYS A 212 -6.23 18.53 -6.44
C LYS A 212 -7.55 18.04 -5.84
N ASN A 213 -8.15 17.05 -6.48
CA ASN A 213 -9.24 16.27 -5.91
C ASN A 213 -8.71 14.89 -5.55
N THR A 214 -8.87 14.48 -4.30
CA THR A 214 -8.39 13.19 -3.80
C THR A 214 -9.51 12.39 -3.17
N PHE A 215 -9.37 11.08 -3.27
CA PHE A 215 -10.22 10.10 -2.65
C PHE A 215 -9.36 9.14 -1.83
N ARG A 216 -9.77 8.87 -0.60
CA ARG A 216 -9.17 7.83 0.25
C ARG A 216 -10.05 6.59 0.21
N VAL A 217 -9.45 5.46 -0.11
CA VAL A 217 -10.11 4.15 0.02
C VAL A 217 -10.18 3.81 1.49
N PRO A 218 -11.37 3.47 2.05
CA PRO A 218 -11.48 2.96 3.40
C PRO A 218 -10.66 1.68 3.56
N THR A 219 -9.96 1.54 4.67
CA THR A 219 -9.24 0.31 5.00
C THR A 219 -10.22 -0.80 5.38
N PHE A 220 -9.76 -2.05 5.44
CA PHE A 220 -10.57 -3.14 5.96
C PHE A 220 -10.99 -2.89 7.41
N ASN A 221 -10.12 -2.25 8.21
CA ASN A 221 -10.47 -1.87 9.58
C ASN A 221 -11.59 -0.81 9.63
N ASP A 222 -11.59 0.16 8.69
CA ASP A 222 -12.64 1.18 8.63
C ASP A 222 -14.03 0.56 8.29
N LEU A 223 -14.04 -0.53 7.50
CA LEU A 223 -15.27 -1.16 7.02
C LEU A 223 -15.73 -2.34 7.88
N TYR A 224 -14.78 -3.08 8.46
CA TYR A 224 -15.02 -4.39 9.07
C TYR A 224 -14.39 -4.49 10.46
N TYR A 225 -14.40 -3.37 11.21
CA TYR A 225 -13.89 -3.39 12.59
C TYR A 225 -14.80 -4.27 13.46
N LEU A 226 -14.32 -5.47 13.77
CA LEU A 226 -15.09 -6.49 14.49
C LEU A 226 -14.85 -6.47 16.00
N ARG A 227 -13.90 -5.70 16.49
CA ARG A 227 -13.63 -5.58 17.91
C ARG A 227 -14.32 -4.35 18.48
N ILE A 228 -15.51 -4.55 19.01
CA ILE A 228 -16.08 -3.63 19.99
C ILE A 228 -15.39 -4.01 21.31
N GLY A 229 -14.31 -3.32 21.63
CA GLY A 229 -13.73 -3.42 22.96
C GLY A 229 -14.73 -2.82 23.96
N ASN A 230 -15.23 -3.65 24.83
CA ASN A 230 -15.85 -3.23 26.07
C ASN A 230 -14.75 -3.09 27.13
#